data_2bc7d7708d07f8dbc99d7d0450f0679c
#
_entry.id   2bc7d7708d07f8dbc99d7d0450f0679c
#
_cell.length_a   1.000
_cell.length_b   1.000
_cell.length_c   1.000
_cell.angle_alpha   90.00
_cell.angle_beta   90.00
_cell.angle_gamma   90.00
#
_symmetry.space_group_name_H-M   'P 1'
#
loop_
_entity.id
_entity.type
_entity.pdbx_description
1 polymer ?
#
loop_
_entity_poly.entity_id
_entity_poly.type
_entity_poly.pdbx_seq_one_letter_code
_entity_poly.pdbx_strand_id
1 'polypeptide(L)'
;MKAVLIITSSVDVTVDYIIKRYQNEARFYRLNVDELSKYRIDVGAINQWTIACSNWKIEKSSVYSIYYRKPILPDLSKYEEDYHGMIAKDIISLINGIVDDFEGKVLTKPYILRKTENKTIQLLYAVRKGFQLPKSYIGNSKDIALESINKHKSIIKPLTTGKIKKWD
;
A
#
# COMPACT_ATOMS: atom_id res chain seq x y z
N MET A 1 -13.25 8.08 22.82
CA MET A 1 -12.01 8.13 22.04
C MET A 1 -12.31 7.91 20.56
N LYS A 2 -11.53 8.53 19.66
CA LYS A 2 -11.65 8.31 18.22
C LYS A 2 -11.14 6.93 17.86
N ALA A 3 -11.89 6.18 17.06
CA ALA A 3 -11.48 4.87 16.57
C ALA A 3 -10.65 4.99 15.32
N VAL A 4 -9.44 4.43 15.33
CA VAL A 4 -8.51 4.43 14.20
C VAL A 4 -8.29 2.99 13.73
N LEU A 5 -8.67 2.69 12.49
CA LEU A 5 -8.34 1.42 11.87
C LEU A 5 -6.95 1.54 11.22
N ILE A 6 -6.03 0.67 11.61
CA ILE A 6 -4.71 0.56 11.00
C ILE A 6 -4.66 -0.70 10.15
N ILE A 7 -4.40 -0.54 8.85
CA ILE A 7 -4.23 -1.66 7.92
C ILE A 7 -2.75 -1.74 7.54
N THR A 8 -2.10 -2.81 7.95
CA THR A 8 -0.64 -2.96 7.88
C THR A 8 -0.21 -4.43 7.83
N SER A 9 0.98 -4.73 8.30
CA SER A 9 1.51 -6.09 8.53
C SER A 9 1.88 -6.31 9.98
N SER A 10 2.01 -7.56 10.38
CA SER A 10 2.38 -7.97 11.74
C SER A 10 3.77 -7.46 12.15
N VAL A 11 4.66 -7.25 11.19
CA VAL A 11 6.05 -6.84 11.42
C VAL A 11 6.29 -5.32 11.33
N ASP A 12 5.24 -4.49 11.29
CA ASP A 12 5.40 -3.04 11.20
C ASP A 12 5.68 -2.39 12.56
N VAL A 13 6.95 -2.30 12.92
CA VAL A 13 7.42 -1.70 14.18
C VAL A 13 7.07 -0.21 14.32
N THR A 14 6.84 0.50 13.21
CA THR A 14 6.39 1.90 13.27
C THR A 14 4.97 1.96 13.81
N VAL A 15 4.11 1.03 13.41
CA VAL A 15 2.74 0.92 13.92
C VAL A 15 2.75 0.53 15.39
N ASP A 16 3.62 -0.38 15.82
CA ASP A 16 3.77 -0.74 17.23
C ASP A 16 4.11 0.48 18.08
N TYR A 17 5.06 1.30 17.61
CA TYR A 17 5.43 2.54 18.29
C TYR A 17 4.26 3.52 18.37
N ILE A 18 3.53 3.73 17.27
CA ILE A 18 2.38 4.65 17.21
C ILE A 18 1.30 4.21 18.19
N ILE A 19 0.93 2.95 18.18
CA ILE A 19 -0.10 2.42 19.08
C ILE A 19 0.33 2.62 20.54
N LYS A 20 1.55 2.23 20.90
CA LYS A 20 2.09 2.39 22.24
C LYS A 20 2.12 3.85 22.69
N ARG A 21 2.53 4.76 21.80
CA ARG A 21 2.71 6.19 22.09
C ARG A 21 1.39 6.91 22.30
N TYR A 22 0.34 6.54 21.55
CA TYR A 22 -0.92 7.28 21.48
C TYR A 22 -2.13 6.50 22.00
N GLN A 23 -1.93 5.39 22.72
CA GLN A 23 -3.00 4.53 23.26
C GLN A 23 -4.02 5.26 24.15
N ASN A 24 -3.63 6.35 24.78
CA ASN A 24 -4.50 7.18 25.62
C ASN A 24 -5.26 8.27 24.84
N GLU A 25 -4.92 8.50 23.56
CA GLU A 25 -5.51 9.54 22.72
C GLU A 25 -6.54 8.98 21.73
N ALA A 26 -6.32 7.74 21.25
CA ALA A 26 -7.20 7.06 20.32
C ALA A 26 -7.32 5.56 20.63
N ARG A 27 -8.43 4.97 20.19
CA ARG A 27 -8.60 3.52 20.20
C ARG A 27 -8.15 2.97 18.86
N PHE A 28 -7.12 2.15 18.87
CA PHE A 28 -6.54 1.55 17.67
C PHE A 28 -7.10 0.14 17.45
N TYR A 29 -7.46 -0.13 16.19
CA TYR A 29 -7.85 -1.43 15.68
C TYR A 29 -6.86 -1.79 14.59
N ARG A 30 -6.02 -2.81 14.80
CA ARG A 30 -4.97 -3.19 13.87
C ARG A 30 -5.39 -4.41 13.07
N LEU A 31 -5.43 -4.29 11.75
CA LEU A 31 -5.61 -5.36 10.79
C LEU A 31 -4.26 -5.66 10.13
N ASN A 32 -3.69 -6.81 10.46
CA ASN A 32 -2.48 -7.32 9.83
C ASN A 32 -2.88 -8.17 8.61
N VAL A 33 -2.60 -7.68 7.41
CA VAL A 33 -3.03 -8.35 6.18
C VAL A 33 -2.27 -9.66 5.95
N ASP A 34 -1.02 -9.76 6.37
CA ASP A 34 -0.22 -10.99 6.36
C ASP A 34 -0.78 -12.09 7.29
N GLU A 35 -1.64 -11.73 8.22
CA GLU A 35 -2.31 -12.64 9.14
C GLU A 35 -3.84 -12.67 8.91
N LEU A 36 -4.30 -12.50 7.66
CA LEU A 36 -5.71 -12.29 7.32
C LEU A 36 -6.63 -13.39 7.86
N SER A 37 -6.15 -14.62 7.99
CA SER A 37 -6.91 -15.74 8.56
C SER A 37 -7.32 -15.57 10.03
N LYS A 38 -6.72 -14.61 10.75
CA LYS A 38 -7.12 -14.28 12.14
C LYS A 38 -8.33 -13.35 12.21
N TYR A 39 -8.78 -12.83 11.07
CA TYR A 39 -9.85 -11.85 10.98
C TYR A 39 -11.02 -12.38 10.18
N ARG A 40 -12.21 -11.97 10.60
CA ARG A 40 -13.43 -12.06 9.81
C ARG A 40 -13.71 -10.69 9.23
N ILE A 41 -13.86 -10.61 7.92
CA ILE A 41 -14.19 -9.39 7.18
C ILE A 41 -15.48 -9.67 6.41
N ASP A 42 -16.53 -8.95 6.75
CA ASP A 42 -17.81 -9.01 6.06
C ASP A 42 -18.03 -7.67 5.35
N VAL A 43 -18.32 -7.71 4.03
CA VAL A 43 -18.67 -6.53 3.25
C VAL A 43 -20.06 -6.72 2.69
N GLY A 44 -20.97 -5.88 3.08
CA GLY A 44 -22.35 -5.86 2.60
C GLY A 44 -22.58 -4.95 1.41
N ALA A 45 -23.84 -4.83 1.00
CA ALA A 45 -24.26 -3.88 -0.01
C ALA A 45 -23.82 -2.45 0.38
N ILE A 46 -23.62 -1.59 -0.65
CA ILE A 46 -23.18 -0.20 -0.46
C ILE A 46 -21.90 -0.05 0.39
N ASN A 47 -21.01 -1.05 0.31
CA ASN A 47 -19.73 -1.07 0.99
C ASN A 47 -19.80 -0.81 2.52
N GLN A 48 -20.85 -1.28 3.17
CA GLN A 48 -20.86 -1.38 4.63
C GLN A 48 -20.04 -2.60 5.03
N TRP A 49 -19.05 -2.41 5.89
CA TRP A 49 -18.17 -3.49 6.29
C TRP A 49 -18.00 -3.59 7.80
N THR A 50 -17.74 -4.81 8.22
CA THR A 50 -17.38 -5.16 9.60
C THR A 50 -16.08 -5.95 9.56
N ILE A 51 -15.18 -5.64 10.47
CA ILE A 51 -13.94 -6.39 10.70
C ILE A 51 -13.91 -6.84 12.15
N ALA A 52 -13.66 -8.12 12.38
CA ALA A 52 -13.60 -8.70 13.71
C ALA A 52 -12.42 -9.68 13.83
N CYS A 53 -11.87 -9.79 15.02
CA CYS A 53 -10.96 -10.86 15.44
C CYS A 53 -11.32 -11.33 16.85
N SER A 54 -10.49 -12.17 17.48
CA SER A 54 -10.74 -12.68 18.83
C SER A 54 -10.96 -11.59 19.90
N ASN A 55 -10.32 -10.43 19.74
CA ASN A 55 -10.22 -9.40 20.77
C ASN A 55 -11.07 -8.16 20.50
N TRP A 56 -11.54 -7.96 19.27
CA TRP A 56 -12.30 -6.78 18.90
C TRP A 56 -13.15 -6.97 17.64
N LYS A 57 -14.18 -6.15 17.56
CA LYS A 57 -15.03 -5.98 16.38
C LYS A 57 -15.18 -4.48 16.12
N ILE A 58 -15.13 -4.08 14.84
CA ILE A 58 -15.39 -2.71 14.42
C ILE A 58 -16.21 -2.68 13.14
N GLU A 59 -17.08 -1.68 13.02
CA GLU A 59 -17.92 -1.42 11.84
C GLU A 59 -17.51 -0.11 11.18
N LYS A 60 -17.70 0.01 9.87
CA LYS A 60 -17.35 1.21 9.07
C LYS A 60 -17.82 2.50 9.73
N SER A 61 -19.08 2.54 10.20
CA SER A 61 -19.69 3.71 10.85
C SER A 61 -19.00 4.17 12.14
N SER A 62 -18.30 3.28 12.82
CA SER A 62 -17.58 3.57 14.06
C SER A 62 -16.16 4.09 13.83
N VAL A 63 -15.62 3.96 12.61
CA VAL A 63 -14.24 4.35 12.30
C VAL A 63 -14.18 5.85 12.06
N TYR A 64 -13.27 6.53 12.76
CA TYR A 64 -12.99 7.95 12.55
C TYR A 64 -11.96 8.17 11.43
N SER A 65 -10.93 7.31 11.35
CA SER A 65 -9.88 7.40 10.34
C SER A 65 -9.24 6.06 10.06
N ILE A 66 -8.67 5.92 8.87
CA ILE A 66 -7.90 4.75 8.46
C ILE A 66 -6.44 5.16 8.23
N TYR A 67 -5.51 4.41 8.83
CA TYR A 67 -4.09 4.47 8.51
C TYR A 67 -3.70 3.24 7.68
N TYR A 68 -3.59 3.43 6.37
CA TYR A 68 -3.17 2.39 5.43
C TYR A 68 -1.66 2.46 5.22
N ARG A 69 -0.94 1.43 5.69
CA ARG A 69 0.51 1.44 5.71
C ARG A 69 1.11 0.08 5.41
N LYS A 70 1.75 -0.04 4.26
CA LYS A 70 2.60 -1.18 3.86
C LYS A 70 2.01 -2.56 4.21
N PRO A 71 0.77 -2.87 3.84
CA PRO A 71 0.25 -4.21 4.04
C PRO A 71 1.10 -5.22 3.26
N ILE A 72 1.37 -6.36 3.88
CA ILE A 72 2.05 -7.50 3.27
C ILE A 72 0.98 -8.57 3.06
N LEU A 73 1.01 -9.25 1.91
CA LEU A 73 0.11 -10.37 1.66
C LEU A 73 0.43 -11.56 2.56
N PRO A 74 -0.56 -12.38 2.93
CA PRO A 74 -0.32 -13.59 3.67
C PRO A 74 0.51 -14.60 2.86
N ASP A 75 1.11 -15.54 3.56
CA ASP A 75 1.72 -16.70 2.93
C ASP A 75 0.62 -17.54 2.25
N LEU A 76 0.79 -17.77 0.95
CA LEU A 76 -0.14 -18.52 0.12
C LEU A 76 0.34 -19.97 -0.15
N SER A 77 1.45 -20.39 0.42
CA SER A 77 2.07 -21.71 0.18
C SER A 77 1.15 -22.91 0.45
N LYS A 78 0.11 -22.73 1.26
CA LYS A 78 -0.93 -23.75 1.55
C LYS A 78 -1.96 -23.93 0.43
N TYR A 79 -1.97 -23.07 -0.58
CA TYR A 79 -2.84 -23.16 -1.74
C TYR A 79 -2.06 -23.65 -2.94
N GLU A 80 -2.75 -24.19 -3.95
CA GLU A 80 -2.13 -24.54 -5.23
C GLU A 80 -1.57 -23.30 -5.91
N GLU A 81 -0.37 -23.40 -6.50
CA GLU A 81 0.39 -22.29 -7.07
C GLU A 81 -0.40 -21.51 -8.12
N ASP A 82 -1.19 -22.22 -8.93
CA ASP A 82 -2.03 -21.62 -9.98
C ASP A 82 -3.04 -20.60 -9.43
N TYR A 83 -3.46 -20.73 -8.18
CA TYR A 83 -4.42 -19.81 -7.55
C TYR A 83 -3.76 -18.64 -6.81
N HIS A 84 -2.44 -18.66 -6.58
CA HIS A 84 -1.76 -17.61 -5.79
C HIS A 84 -2.00 -16.21 -6.36
N GLY A 85 -1.93 -16.07 -7.69
CA GLY A 85 -2.14 -14.78 -8.36
C GLY A 85 -3.57 -14.26 -8.21
N MET A 86 -4.57 -15.13 -8.26
CA MET A 86 -5.97 -14.78 -8.09
C MET A 86 -6.24 -14.40 -6.63
N ILE A 87 -5.87 -15.24 -5.68
CA ILE A 87 -6.05 -14.98 -4.24
C ILE A 87 -5.39 -13.67 -3.82
N ALA A 88 -4.15 -13.42 -4.27
CA ALA A 88 -3.44 -12.16 -3.99
C ALA A 88 -4.21 -10.94 -4.49
N LYS A 89 -4.75 -11.00 -5.72
CA LYS A 89 -5.55 -9.92 -6.31
C LYS A 89 -6.86 -9.70 -5.54
N ASP A 90 -7.53 -10.77 -5.12
CA ASP A 90 -8.79 -10.68 -4.37
C ASP A 90 -8.56 -10.03 -3.00
N ILE A 91 -7.51 -10.42 -2.28
CA ILE A 91 -7.13 -9.79 -1.00
C ILE A 91 -6.84 -8.29 -1.20
N ILE A 92 -6.02 -7.95 -2.21
CA ILE A 92 -5.69 -6.55 -2.51
C ILE A 92 -6.96 -5.77 -2.87
N SER A 93 -7.85 -6.34 -3.68
CA SER A 93 -9.10 -5.69 -4.11
C SER A 93 -10.03 -5.45 -2.93
N LEU A 94 -10.19 -6.43 -2.05
CA LEU A 94 -11.00 -6.31 -0.84
C LEU A 94 -10.47 -5.18 0.07
N ILE A 95 -9.19 -5.22 0.40
CA ILE A 95 -8.58 -4.24 1.29
C ILE A 95 -8.60 -2.83 0.68
N ASN A 96 -8.26 -2.70 -0.60
CA ASN A 96 -8.30 -1.41 -1.29
C ASN A 96 -9.72 -0.87 -1.40
N GLY A 97 -10.73 -1.71 -1.66
CA GLY A 97 -12.13 -1.32 -1.70
C GLY A 97 -12.61 -0.72 -0.38
N ILE A 98 -12.27 -1.37 0.74
CA ILE A 98 -12.58 -0.88 2.09
C ILE A 98 -11.97 0.51 2.33
N VAL A 99 -10.73 0.73 1.91
CA VAL A 99 -9.97 1.96 2.20
C VAL A 99 -10.30 3.09 1.22
N ASP A 100 -10.38 2.78 -0.09
CA ASP A 100 -10.59 3.80 -1.13
C ASP A 100 -11.98 4.43 -1.05
N ASP A 101 -13.00 3.64 -0.66
CA ASP A 101 -14.39 4.12 -0.49
C ASP A 101 -14.66 4.72 0.90
N PHE A 102 -13.73 4.69 1.82
CA PHE A 102 -13.94 5.29 3.13
C PHE A 102 -13.98 6.82 3.04
N GLU A 103 -15.09 7.41 3.49
CA GLU A 103 -15.35 8.86 3.40
C GLU A 103 -14.60 9.67 4.46
N GLY A 104 -14.18 9.03 5.55
CA GLY A 104 -13.41 9.67 6.61
C GLY A 104 -11.95 9.95 6.23
N LYS A 105 -11.15 10.32 7.20
CA LYS A 105 -9.72 10.60 7.00
C LYS A 105 -8.95 9.33 6.73
N VAL A 106 -8.19 9.30 5.63
CA VAL A 106 -7.30 8.19 5.27
C VAL A 106 -5.89 8.69 5.03
N LEU A 107 -4.93 8.07 5.67
CA LEU A 107 -3.49 8.31 5.44
C LEU A 107 -2.85 6.99 4.97
N THR A 108 -2.54 6.79 3.69
CA THR A 108 -2.97 7.44 2.45
C THR A 108 -3.85 6.46 1.67
N LYS A 109 -4.81 6.94 0.89
CA LYS A 109 -5.66 6.05 0.09
C LYS A 109 -4.84 5.24 -0.92
N PRO A 110 -5.10 3.92 -1.09
CA PRO A 110 -4.37 3.05 -2.02
C PRO A 110 -4.31 3.58 -3.45
N TYR A 111 -5.40 4.14 -3.98
CA TYR A 111 -5.41 4.70 -5.33
C TYR A 111 -4.44 5.89 -5.47
N ILE A 112 -4.27 6.71 -4.43
CA ILE A 112 -3.31 7.81 -4.43
C ILE A 112 -1.89 7.26 -4.43
N LEU A 113 -1.61 6.23 -3.61
CA LEU A 113 -0.29 5.58 -3.58
C LEU A 113 0.07 5.03 -4.95
N ARG A 114 -0.84 4.25 -5.58
CA ARG A 114 -0.61 3.71 -6.94
C ARG A 114 -0.31 4.82 -7.96
N LYS A 115 -1.03 5.93 -7.90
CA LYS A 115 -0.78 7.08 -8.78
C LYS A 115 0.58 7.72 -8.51
N THR A 116 0.94 7.89 -7.25
CA THR A 116 2.19 8.56 -6.86
C THR A 116 3.43 7.68 -7.02
N GLU A 117 3.28 6.36 -7.08
CA GLU A 117 4.40 5.44 -7.37
C GLU A 117 4.83 5.45 -8.85
N ASN A 118 3.98 5.93 -9.74
CA ASN A 118 4.29 6.02 -11.17
C ASN A 118 5.35 7.09 -11.45
N LYS A 119 6.53 6.68 -11.92
CA LYS A 119 7.68 7.58 -12.14
C LYS A 119 7.40 8.67 -13.18
N THR A 120 6.61 8.39 -14.22
CA THR A 120 6.25 9.39 -15.22
C THR A 120 5.38 10.48 -14.62
N ILE A 121 4.44 10.09 -13.75
CA ILE A 121 3.57 11.02 -13.03
C ILE A 121 4.39 11.84 -12.02
N GLN A 122 5.32 11.22 -11.30
CA GLN A 122 6.21 11.93 -10.37
C GLN A 122 6.98 13.06 -11.06
N LEU A 123 7.59 12.77 -12.24
CA LEU A 123 8.33 13.75 -13.01
C LEU A 123 7.43 14.90 -13.46
N LEU A 124 6.22 14.61 -13.94
CA LEU A 124 5.26 15.62 -14.36
C LEU A 124 4.87 16.56 -13.18
N TYR A 125 4.60 16.00 -12.01
CA TYR A 125 4.27 16.80 -10.84
C TYR A 125 5.46 17.64 -10.36
N ALA A 126 6.67 17.10 -10.42
CA ALA A 126 7.88 17.84 -10.05
C ALA A 126 8.07 19.07 -10.94
N VAL A 127 7.93 18.92 -12.28
CA VAL A 127 7.99 20.06 -13.22
C VAL A 127 6.91 21.10 -12.89
N ARG A 128 5.66 20.65 -12.71
CA ARG A 128 4.54 21.56 -12.37
C ARG A 128 4.75 22.33 -11.05
N LYS A 129 5.59 21.80 -10.18
CA LYS A 129 5.95 22.44 -8.90
C LYS A 129 7.25 23.23 -8.99
N GLY A 130 7.81 23.42 -10.18
CA GLY A 130 9.02 24.23 -10.40
C GLY A 130 10.33 23.51 -10.07
N PHE A 131 10.33 22.19 -9.85
CA PHE A 131 11.58 21.45 -9.66
C PHE A 131 12.33 21.30 -10.97
N GLN A 132 13.64 21.49 -10.93
CA GLN A 132 14.53 21.12 -12.03
C GLN A 132 14.69 19.59 -12.05
N LEU A 133 14.49 18.98 -13.22
CA LEU A 133 14.65 17.56 -13.38
C LEU A 133 16.03 17.22 -13.95
N PRO A 134 16.65 16.11 -13.50
CA PRO A 134 17.79 15.55 -14.20
C PRO A 134 17.37 15.09 -15.60
N LYS A 135 18.30 15.07 -16.55
CA LYS A 135 18.06 14.44 -17.85
C LYS A 135 17.61 13.01 -17.61
N SER A 136 16.46 12.66 -18.12
CA SER A 136 15.82 11.37 -17.86
C SER A 136 15.32 10.77 -19.16
N TYR A 137 15.51 9.47 -19.33
CA TYR A 137 14.93 8.68 -20.40
C TYR A 137 14.02 7.59 -19.80
N ILE A 138 12.82 7.51 -20.29
CA ILE A 138 11.84 6.45 -19.96
C ILE A 138 11.35 5.89 -21.28
N GLY A 139 11.68 4.65 -21.59
CA GLY A 139 11.31 4.02 -22.85
C GLY A 139 11.85 2.61 -22.98
N ASN A 140 11.64 2.02 -24.15
CA ASN A 140 12.02 0.65 -24.49
C ASN A 140 13.13 0.56 -25.56
N SER A 141 13.74 1.69 -25.95
CA SER A 141 14.86 1.67 -26.90
C SER A 141 16.18 1.49 -26.16
N LYS A 142 16.86 0.37 -26.48
CA LYS A 142 18.19 0.05 -25.94
C LYS A 142 19.23 1.11 -26.36
N ASP A 143 19.19 1.55 -27.61
CA ASP A 143 20.21 2.46 -28.17
C ASP A 143 20.15 3.82 -27.47
N ILE A 144 18.97 4.39 -27.29
CA ILE A 144 18.78 5.66 -26.58
C ILE A 144 19.21 5.52 -25.10
N ALA A 145 18.90 4.38 -24.48
CA ALA A 145 19.31 4.13 -23.10
C ALA A 145 20.83 4.07 -22.97
N LEU A 146 21.51 3.35 -23.86
CA LEU A 146 22.99 3.26 -23.88
C LEU A 146 23.64 4.61 -24.16
N GLU A 147 23.11 5.38 -25.10
CA GLU A 147 23.60 6.74 -25.38
C GLU A 147 23.53 7.64 -24.15
N SER A 148 22.40 7.56 -23.39
CA SER A 148 22.22 8.33 -22.17
C SER A 148 23.19 7.91 -21.05
N ILE A 149 23.47 6.61 -20.90
CA ILE A 149 24.39 6.07 -19.89
C ILE A 149 25.83 6.45 -20.21
N ASN A 150 26.26 6.35 -21.49
CA ASN A 150 27.63 6.61 -21.91
C ASN A 150 28.02 8.08 -21.81
N LYS A 151 27.04 8.99 -21.93
CA LYS A 151 27.29 10.44 -21.89
C LYS A 151 27.31 11.03 -20.48
N HIS A 152 26.72 10.33 -19.49
CA HIS A 152 26.52 10.87 -18.15
C HIS A 152 26.60 9.77 -17.08
N LYS A 153 27.03 10.13 -15.85
CA LYS A 153 26.80 9.26 -14.69
C LYS A 153 25.29 9.09 -14.51
N SER A 154 24.81 7.90 -14.74
CA SER A 154 23.38 7.59 -14.81
C SER A 154 22.94 6.59 -13.74
N ILE A 155 21.68 6.66 -13.33
CA ILE A 155 21.04 5.71 -12.42
C ILE A 155 19.89 5.05 -13.19
N ILE A 156 19.87 3.74 -13.20
CA ILE A 156 18.76 2.95 -13.74
C ILE A 156 17.79 2.64 -12.60
N LYS A 157 16.50 2.91 -12.83
CA LYS A 157 15.44 2.61 -11.85
C LYS A 157 14.28 1.91 -12.55
N PRO A 158 13.64 0.89 -11.93
CA PRO A 158 12.40 0.36 -12.45
C PRO A 158 11.29 1.42 -12.37
N LEU A 159 10.32 1.38 -13.27
CA LEU A 159 9.17 2.29 -13.24
C LEU A 159 8.28 2.06 -12.00
N THR A 160 8.20 0.83 -11.54
CA THR A 160 7.50 0.42 -10.33
C THR A 160 8.45 0.24 -9.15
N THR A 161 7.94 -0.08 -7.99
CA THR A 161 8.75 -0.52 -6.85
C THR A 161 9.35 -1.90 -7.17
N GLY A 162 10.65 -2.00 -7.18
CA GLY A 162 11.37 -3.25 -7.43
C GLY A 162 12.86 -3.10 -7.14
N LYS A 163 13.52 -4.24 -6.90
CA LYS A 163 14.98 -4.30 -6.78
C LYS A 163 15.53 -4.86 -8.09
N ILE A 164 16.51 -4.18 -8.68
CA ILE A 164 17.30 -4.73 -9.77
C ILE A 164 18.25 -5.75 -9.12
N LYS A 165 18.09 -7.04 -9.44
CA LYS A 165 19.10 -8.03 -9.08
C LYS A 165 20.36 -7.71 -9.88
N LYS A 166 21.52 -7.68 -9.22
CA LYS A 166 22.79 -7.72 -9.95
C LYS A 166 22.84 -9.05 -10.68
N TRP A 167 23.14 -9.00 -11.96
CA TRP A 167 23.58 -10.17 -12.73
C TRP A 167 25.10 -10.24 -12.48
N ASP A 168 25.53 -11.33 -11.88
CA ASP A 168 26.97 -11.67 -11.75
C ASP A 168 27.51 -12.06 -13.10
#